data_b7aa6cffb3820abd2fff595ea8ffb68a
#
_entry.id   b7aa6cffb3820abd2fff595ea8ffb68a
#
_cell.length_a   1.000
_cell.length_b   1.000
_cell.length_c   1.000
_cell.angle_alpha   90.00
_cell.angle_beta   90.00
_cell.angle_gamma   90.00
#
_symmetry.space_group_name_H-M   'P 1'
#
loop_
_entity.id
_entity.type
_entity.pdbx_description
1 polymer ?
#
loop_
_entity_poly.entity_id
_entity_poly.type
_entity_poly.pdbx_seq_one_letter_code
_entity_poly.pdbx_strand_id
1 'polypeptide(L)'
;EHYLKMMEGHKILTTQNIIELGNTIPKASKKKSDFSKYFLRLSKFAEIPNIKKLQAWATDTQQAYKKESKKRVRDRLSDEEYLKFIRELRNDVHRVQNRKWGWSLAAQFLFGARTSEIWSIKPYEKDGQILAEILTVEKNEQPTQWRITPALKQEWARELNILEVDKVHSIDEITDYDAAFLKSHNRLYTKWIAEMTNKSFQAYDLRHAYGYRTANMNINTDTASKWMGHSEAVHSSTYKKGYDEGDVIASMKELLRNGGNN
;
A
#
# COMPACT_ATOMS: atom_id res chain seq x y z
N GLU A 1 3.34 22.56 -10.80
CA GLU A 1 4.53 23.31 -11.20
C GLU A 1 5.33 22.59 -12.28
N HIS A 2 5.74 21.32 -12.11
CA HIS A 2 6.53 20.57 -13.10
C HIS A 2 5.89 20.50 -14.50
N TYR A 3 4.56 20.24 -14.58
CA TYR A 3 3.87 20.16 -15.88
C TYR A 3 3.63 21.55 -16.51
N LEU A 4 3.50 22.60 -15.72
CA LEU A 4 3.41 23.97 -16.24
C LEU A 4 4.71 24.42 -16.88
N LYS A 5 5.86 24.06 -16.30
CA LYS A 5 7.18 24.31 -16.91
C LYS A 5 7.34 23.66 -18.28
N MET A 6 6.72 22.48 -18.51
CA MET A 6 6.72 21.86 -19.83
C MET A 6 5.93 22.67 -20.88
N MET A 7 5.05 23.57 -20.44
CA MET A 7 4.26 24.47 -21.30
C MET A 7 4.94 25.84 -21.51
N GLU A 8 6.09 26.08 -20.88
CA GLU A 8 6.87 27.31 -21.11
C GLU A 8 7.24 27.41 -22.59
N GLY A 9 6.87 28.52 -23.23
CA GLY A 9 6.97 28.73 -24.70
C GLY A 9 5.65 28.66 -25.45
N HIS A 10 4.60 28.07 -24.87
CA HIS A 10 3.25 28.13 -25.43
C HIS A 10 2.51 29.33 -24.87
N LYS A 11 2.33 30.38 -25.67
CA LYS A 11 1.62 31.62 -25.23
C LYS A 11 0.12 31.41 -24.93
N ILE A 12 -0.46 30.35 -25.51
CA ILE A 12 -1.89 30.04 -25.37
C ILE A 12 -2.05 28.55 -25.08
N LEU A 13 -2.79 28.23 -24.03
CA LEU A 13 -3.13 26.86 -23.67
C LEU A 13 -4.29 26.38 -24.56
N THR A 14 -4.01 25.52 -25.53
CA THR A 14 -5.02 24.90 -26.41
C THR A 14 -5.04 23.40 -26.23
N THR A 15 -6.18 22.77 -26.56
CA THR A 15 -6.31 21.31 -26.59
C THR A 15 -5.23 20.66 -27.46
N GLN A 16 -4.90 21.26 -28.60
CA GLN A 16 -3.90 20.73 -29.52
C GLN A 16 -2.49 20.74 -28.90
N ASN A 17 -2.07 21.89 -28.31
CA ASN A 17 -0.75 22.04 -27.71
C ASN A 17 -0.56 21.06 -26.53
N ILE A 18 -1.62 20.84 -25.74
CA ILE A 18 -1.60 19.88 -24.62
C ILE A 18 -1.37 18.45 -25.13
N ILE A 19 -2.08 18.05 -26.18
CA ILE A 19 -1.96 16.70 -26.77
C ILE A 19 -0.57 16.51 -27.40
N GLU A 20 -0.09 17.48 -28.14
CA GLU A 20 1.24 17.44 -28.78
C GLU A 20 2.33 17.29 -27.73
N LEU A 21 2.33 18.14 -26.71
CA LEU A 21 3.29 18.04 -25.62
C LEU A 21 3.16 16.72 -24.85
N GLY A 22 1.94 16.27 -24.58
CA GLY A 22 1.70 14.98 -23.95
C GLY A 22 2.23 13.80 -24.78
N ASN A 23 2.27 13.94 -26.09
CA ASN A 23 2.80 12.90 -27.00
C ASN A 23 4.33 12.83 -27.02
N THR A 24 5.04 13.85 -26.53
CA THR A 24 6.49 13.77 -26.31
C THR A 24 6.86 12.91 -25.10
N ILE A 25 5.92 12.67 -24.18
CA ILE A 25 6.13 11.82 -23.02
C ILE A 25 6.02 10.34 -23.42
N PRO A 26 6.90 9.44 -22.95
CA PRO A 26 6.89 8.03 -23.31
C PRO A 26 5.50 7.39 -23.17
N LYS A 27 5.10 6.62 -24.19
CA LYS A 27 3.80 5.92 -24.26
C LYS A 27 3.66 4.98 -23.03
N ALA A 28 2.42 4.89 -22.53
CA ALA A 28 2.07 4.03 -21.40
C ALA A 28 2.87 4.28 -20.09
N SER A 29 3.52 5.43 -19.95
CA SER A 29 4.20 5.81 -18.72
C SER A 29 3.25 6.43 -17.68
N LYS A 30 3.57 6.28 -16.38
CA LYS A 30 2.86 6.97 -15.32
C LYS A 30 2.88 8.49 -15.52
N LYS A 31 4.04 9.04 -15.94
CA LYS A 31 4.21 10.47 -16.20
C LYS A 31 3.20 10.98 -17.24
N LYS A 32 2.99 10.24 -18.34
CA LYS A 32 2.00 10.59 -19.37
C LYS A 32 0.56 10.51 -18.86
N SER A 33 0.25 9.45 -18.10
CA SER A 33 -1.07 9.29 -17.47
C SER A 33 -1.38 10.42 -16.50
N ASP A 34 -0.43 10.81 -15.65
CA ASP A 34 -0.62 11.90 -14.69
C ASP A 34 -0.71 13.26 -15.38
N PHE A 35 0.10 13.51 -16.43
CA PHE A 35 -0.01 14.67 -17.30
C PHE A 35 -1.41 14.79 -17.91
N SER A 36 -1.93 13.70 -18.49
CA SER A 36 -3.26 13.68 -19.11
C SER A 36 -4.38 14.03 -18.13
N LYS A 37 -4.32 13.52 -16.90
CA LYS A 37 -5.29 13.82 -15.84
C LYS A 37 -5.23 15.28 -15.40
N TYR A 38 -4.01 15.79 -15.19
CA TYR A 38 -3.78 17.15 -14.76
C TYR A 38 -4.33 18.15 -15.77
N PHE A 39 -3.94 18.02 -17.03
CA PHE A 39 -4.38 18.96 -18.07
C PHE A 39 -5.86 18.82 -18.44
N LEU A 40 -6.44 17.63 -18.33
CA LEU A 40 -7.89 17.48 -18.49
C LEU A 40 -8.66 18.24 -17.40
N ARG A 41 -8.20 18.22 -16.15
CA ARG A 41 -8.81 18.99 -15.06
C ARG A 41 -8.64 20.50 -15.26
N LEU A 42 -7.42 20.92 -15.60
CA LEU A 42 -7.12 22.32 -15.86
C LEU A 42 -7.95 22.87 -17.03
N SER A 43 -8.07 22.09 -18.13
CA SER A 43 -8.84 22.47 -19.31
C SER A 43 -10.35 22.57 -19.03
N LYS A 44 -10.88 21.75 -18.15
CA LYS A 44 -12.28 21.88 -17.69
C LYS A 44 -12.48 23.14 -16.88
N PHE A 45 -11.55 23.45 -15.99
CA PHE A 45 -11.59 24.65 -15.15
C PHE A 45 -11.45 25.94 -15.98
N ALA A 46 -10.55 25.92 -16.97
CA ALA A 46 -10.27 27.07 -17.83
C ALA A 46 -11.17 27.14 -19.09
N GLU A 47 -12.22 26.29 -19.18
CA GLU A 47 -13.18 26.24 -20.30
C GLU A 47 -12.53 26.21 -21.69
N ILE A 48 -11.41 25.45 -21.84
CA ILE A 48 -10.67 25.39 -23.10
C ILE A 48 -11.53 24.75 -24.19
N PRO A 49 -11.59 25.34 -25.39
CA PRO A 49 -12.35 24.78 -26.52
C PRO A 49 -11.91 23.36 -26.91
N ASN A 50 -12.84 22.60 -27.51
CA ASN A 50 -12.58 21.23 -28.00
C ASN A 50 -12.18 20.20 -26.92
N ILE A 51 -12.67 20.39 -25.70
CA ILE A 51 -12.36 19.52 -24.55
C ILE A 51 -12.67 18.04 -24.80
N LYS A 52 -13.66 17.72 -25.65
CA LYS A 52 -13.99 16.33 -26.02
C LYS A 52 -12.81 15.57 -26.64
N LYS A 53 -12.03 16.25 -27.49
CA LYS A 53 -10.81 15.68 -28.09
C LYS A 53 -9.75 15.37 -27.02
N LEU A 54 -9.57 16.28 -26.06
CA LEU A 54 -8.67 16.07 -24.94
C LEU A 54 -9.15 14.93 -24.00
N GLN A 55 -10.45 14.82 -23.77
CA GLN A 55 -11.04 13.74 -22.99
C GLN A 55 -10.77 12.37 -23.62
N ALA A 56 -10.99 12.21 -24.93
CA ALA A 56 -10.71 10.99 -25.65
C ALA A 56 -9.22 10.61 -25.52
N TRP A 57 -8.33 11.54 -25.85
CA TRP A 57 -6.89 11.32 -25.74
C TRP A 57 -6.45 10.97 -24.31
N ALA A 58 -6.98 11.64 -23.28
CA ALA A 58 -6.67 11.37 -21.90
C ALA A 58 -7.16 9.98 -21.45
N THR A 59 -8.35 9.57 -21.93
CA THR A 59 -8.91 8.23 -21.67
C THR A 59 -8.02 7.16 -22.26
N ASP A 60 -7.64 7.29 -23.54
CA ASP A 60 -6.78 6.33 -24.23
C ASP A 60 -5.39 6.23 -23.56
N THR A 61 -4.83 7.38 -23.18
CA THR A 61 -3.56 7.44 -22.44
C THR A 61 -3.62 6.70 -21.11
N GLN A 62 -4.70 6.89 -20.34
CA GLN A 62 -4.89 6.23 -19.04
C GLN A 62 -5.16 4.73 -19.20
N GLN A 63 -5.90 4.32 -20.22
CA GLN A 63 -6.14 2.91 -20.52
C GLN A 63 -4.84 2.19 -20.95
N ALA A 64 -4.05 2.82 -21.80
CA ALA A 64 -2.74 2.29 -22.21
C ALA A 64 -1.81 2.10 -21.00
N TYR A 65 -1.75 3.06 -20.10
CA TYR A 65 -0.99 2.93 -18.86
C TYR A 65 -1.50 1.80 -17.96
N LYS A 66 -2.82 1.70 -17.76
CA LYS A 66 -3.43 0.63 -16.96
C LYS A 66 -3.12 -0.76 -17.54
N LYS A 67 -3.19 -0.91 -18.85
CA LYS A 67 -2.88 -2.18 -19.54
C LYS A 67 -1.43 -2.58 -19.34
N GLU A 68 -0.51 -1.64 -19.46
CA GLU A 68 0.93 -1.88 -19.29
C GLU A 68 1.31 -2.11 -17.82
N SER A 69 0.72 -1.36 -16.90
CA SER A 69 0.97 -1.52 -15.45
C SER A 69 0.50 -2.87 -14.92
N LYS A 70 -0.59 -3.44 -15.48
CA LYS A 70 -1.07 -4.78 -15.12
C LYS A 70 -0.13 -5.91 -15.55
N LYS A 71 0.72 -5.68 -16.56
CA LYS A 71 1.71 -6.66 -17.01
C LYS A 71 2.91 -6.77 -16.07
N ARG A 72 3.12 -5.79 -15.22
CA ARG A 72 4.19 -5.79 -14.22
C ARG A 72 3.75 -6.56 -12.98
N VAL A 73 3.57 -7.87 -13.14
CA VAL A 73 3.46 -8.77 -11.99
C VAL A 73 4.86 -8.79 -11.35
N ARG A 74 4.97 -8.35 -10.11
CA ARG A 74 6.18 -8.55 -9.31
C ARG A 74 6.10 -9.95 -8.74
N ASP A 75 7.22 -10.67 -8.80
CA ASP A 75 7.38 -11.87 -8.00
C ASP A 75 7.22 -11.44 -6.53
N ARG A 76 6.26 -12.05 -5.87
CA ARG A 76 5.96 -11.74 -4.48
C ARG A 76 6.83 -12.64 -3.60
N LEU A 77 7.48 -12.04 -2.62
CA LEU A 77 8.16 -12.81 -1.60
C LEU A 77 7.14 -13.62 -0.79
N SER A 78 7.56 -14.80 -0.37
CA SER A 78 6.80 -15.61 0.59
C SER A 78 6.78 -14.95 1.96
N ASP A 79 5.81 -15.34 2.80
CA ASP A 79 5.74 -14.85 4.17
C ASP A 79 7.02 -15.18 4.97
N GLU A 80 7.65 -16.33 4.70
CA GLU A 80 8.91 -16.75 5.33
C GLU A 80 10.10 -15.85 4.95
N GLU A 81 10.17 -15.40 3.69
CA GLU A 81 11.21 -14.47 3.25
C GLU A 81 11.05 -13.10 3.90
N TYR A 82 9.82 -12.58 4.01
CA TYR A 82 9.56 -11.34 4.78
C TYR A 82 9.93 -11.51 6.25
N LEU A 83 9.52 -12.61 6.87
CA LEU A 83 9.76 -12.89 8.27
C LEU A 83 11.25 -13.00 8.57
N LYS A 84 12.02 -13.69 7.73
CA LYS A 84 13.49 -13.78 7.84
C LYS A 84 14.13 -12.39 7.84
N PHE A 85 13.78 -11.54 6.89
CA PHE A 85 14.32 -10.19 6.80
C PHE A 85 13.96 -9.34 8.03
N ILE A 86 12.72 -9.43 8.50
CA ILE A 86 12.25 -8.69 9.69
C ILE A 86 12.99 -9.16 10.94
N ARG A 87 13.21 -10.47 11.12
CA ARG A 87 13.99 -11.05 12.23
C ARG A 87 15.41 -10.48 12.27
N GLU A 88 16.08 -10.45 11.13
CA GLU A 88 17.45 -9.93 11.03
C GLU A 88 17.52 -8.47 11.51
N LEU A 89 16.55 -7.64 11.13
CA LEU A 89 16.49 -6.25 11.56
C LEU A 89 16.12 -6.09 13.04
N ARG A 90 15.15 -6.87 13.54
CA ARG A 90 14.73 -6.82 14.96
C ARG A 90 15.85 -7.23 15.90
N ASN A 91 16.72 -8.13 15.47
CA ASN A 91 17.85 -8.65 16.23
C ASN A 91 19.16 -7.86 16.02
N ASP A 92 19.15 -6.78 15.24
CA ASP A 92 20.33 -5.94 15.04
C ASP A 92 20.64 -5.14 16.31
N VAL A 93 21.46 -5.69 17.18
CA VAL A 93 21.88 -5.08 18.44
C VAL A 93 22.80 -3.87 18.25
N HIS A 94 23.44 -3.76 17.09
CA HIS A 94 24.43 -2.71 16.82
C HIS A 94 23.81 -1.43 16.23
N ARG A 95 22.66 -1.54 15.58
CA ARG A 95 22.00 -0.43 14.89
C ARG A 95 20.59 -0.19 15.40
N VAL A 96 20.46 0.65 16.40
CA VAL A 96 19.15 1.03 16.99
C VAL A 96 18.13 1.45 15.91
N GLN A 97 18.59 2.18 14.89
CA GLN A 97 17.73 2.62 13.80
C GLN A 97 17.17 1.44 12.99
N ASN A 98 17.98 0.40 12.72
CA ASN A 98 17.51 -0.80 12.03
C ASN A 98 16.45 -1.54 12.86
N ARG A 99 16.65 -1.64 14.17
CA ARG A 99 15.69 -2.28 15.07
C ARG A 99 14.35 -1.53 15.10
N LYS A 100 14.37 -0.19 15.15
CA LYS A 100 13.16 0.65 15.09
C LYS A 100 12.41 0.51 13.76
N TRP A 101 13.13 0.52 12.65
CA TRP A 101 12.54 0.25 11.34
C TRP A 101 12.06 -1.20 11.23
N GLY A 102 12.79 -2.15 11.80
CA GLY A 102 12.41 -3.55 11.90
C GLY A 102 11.09 -3.74 12.66
N TRP A 103 10.87 -2.98 13.75
CA TRP A 103 9.59 -2.96 14.44
C TRP A 103 8.47 -2.44 13.52
N SER A 104 8.70 -1.35 12.81
CA SER A 104 7.71 -0.77 11.89
C SER A 104 7.34 -1.73 10.76
N LEU A 105 8.32 -2.47 10.21
CA LEU A 105 8.10 -3.54 9.24
C LEU A 105 7.29 -4.70 9.83
N ALA A 106 7.67 -5.16 11.03
CA ALA A 106 6.94 -6.21 11.75
C ALA A 106 5.47 -5.82 11.97
N ALA A 107 5.23 -4.61 12.46
CA ALA A 107 3.89 -4.09 12.69
C ALA A 107 3.07 -4.02 11.39
N GLN A 108 3.66 -3.53 10.29
CA GLN A 108 2.99 -3.47 9.00
C GLN A 108 2.68 -4.87 8.45
N PHE A 109 3.61 -5.81 8.58
CA PHE A 109 3.48 -7.18 8.13
C PHE A 109 2.42 -7.96 8.93
N LEU A 110 2.41 -7.79 10.26
CA LEU A 110 1.51 -8.51 11.16
C LEU A 110 0.07 -7.98 11.14
N PHE A 111 -0.11 -6.66 10.96
CA PHE A 111 -1.41 -6.01 11.07
C PHE A 111 -1.93 -5.40 9.76
N GLY A 112 -1.19 -5.50 8.67
CA GLY A 112 -1.63 -5.03 7.36
C GLY A 112 -1.84 -3.52 7.23
N ALA A 113 -1.17 -2.71 8.04
CA ALA A 113 -1.31 -1.27 8.04
C ALA A 113 -0.80 -0.62 6.75
N ARG A 114 -1.37 0.53 6.36
CA ARG A 114 -0.77 1.39 5.33
C ARG A 114 0.52 2.00 5.89
N THR A 115 1.40 2.45 5.00
CA THR A 115 2.65 3.13 5.40
C THR A 115 2.40 4.35 6.30
N SER A 116 1.29 5.08 6.04
CA SER A 116 0.89 6.23 6.86
C SER A 116 0.26 5.85 8.21
N GLU A 117 -0.11 4.60 8.40
CA GLU A 117 -0.81 4.10 9.59
C GLU A 117 0.15 3.44 10.60
N ILE A 118 1.37 3.07 10.17
CA ILE A 118 2.33 2.35 11.05
C ILE A 118 2.70 3.13 12.31
N TRP A 119 2.64 4.45 12.26
CA TRP A 119 2.99 5.34 13.35
C TRP A 119 1.97 5.35 14.49
N SER A 120 0.71 4.99 14.18
CA SER A 120 -0.39 4.93 15.15
C SER A 120 -0.63 3.54 15.74
N ILE A 121 0.06 2.49 15.25
CA ILE A 121 -0.18 1.12 15.69
C ILE A 121 0.12 0.99 17.19
N LYS A 122 -0.88 0.55 17.97
CA LYS A 122 -0.78 0.26 19.40
C LYS A 122 -1.07 -1.22 19.61
N PRO A 123 -0.06 -2.10 19.61
CA PRO A 123 -0.27 -3.52 19.86
C PRO A 123 -0.58 -3.76 21.34
N TYR A 124 -1.46 -4.71 21.59
CA TYR A 124 -1.81 -5.16 22.95
C TYR A 124 -2.22 -6.63 22.92
N GLU A 125 -2.19 -7.27 24.09
CA GLU A 125 -2.69 -8.63 24.26
C GLU A 125 -4.02 -8.60 25.01
N LYS A 126 -4.99 -9.35 24.52
CA LYS A 126 -6.29 -9.56 25.16
C LYS A 126 -6.74 -10.99 24.93
N ASP A 127 -7.13 -11.68 25.99
CA ASP A 127 -7.60 -13.07 25.95
C ASP A 127 -6.64 -14.02 25.20
N GLY A 128 -5.33 -13.83 25.42
CA GLY A 128 -4.26 -14.60 24.76
C GLY A 128 -4.06 -14.29 23.30
N GLN A 129 -4.72 -13.28 22.74
CA GLN A 129 -4.61 -12.85 21.35
C GLN A 129 -3.90 -11.50 21.24
N ILE A 130 -2.95 -11.38 20.35
CA ILE A 130 -2.29 -10.11 20.03
C ILE A 130 -3.09 -9.37 18.95
N LEU A 131 -3.52 -8.19 19.32
CA LEU A 131 -4.31 -7.25 18.53
C LEU A 131 -3.55 -5.93 18.40
N ALA A 132 -3.99 -5.06 17.51
CA ALA A 132 -3.52 -3.69 17.47
C ALA A 132 -4.68 -2.71 17.21
N GLU A 133 -4.66 -1.59 17.91
CA GLU A 133 -5.40 -0.40 17.51
C GLU A 133 -4.60 0.37 16.48
N ILE A 134 -5.27 0.79 15.40
CA ILE A 134 -4.64 1.49 14.28
C ILE A 134 -5.55 2.65 13.86
N LEU A 135 -5.00 3.85 13.76
CA LEU A 135 -5.70 4.98 13.19
C LEU A 135 -5.85 4.81 11.67
N THR A 136 -7.07 4.69 11.19
CA THR A 136 -7.36 4.59 9.76
C THR A 136 -7.11 5.93 9.09
N VAL A 137 -6.26 5.93 8.07
CA VAL A 137 -5.95 7.10 7.25
C VAL A 137 -6.52 6.90 5.84
N GLU A 138 -7.41 7.78 5.43
CA GLU A 138 -8.01 7.73 4.11
C GLU A 138 -7.06 8.17 2.99
N LYS A 139 -7.51 7.99 1.75
CA LYS A 139 -6.70 8.29 0.55
C LYS A 139 -6.28 9.76 0.42
N ASN A 140 -7.02 10.66 1.04
CA ASN A 140 -6.73 12.10 1.12
C ASN A 140 -5.77 12.46 2.28
N GLU A 141 -5.20 11.45 2.94
CA GLU A 141 -4.28 11.60 4.09
C GLU A 141 -4.96 12.21 5.32
N GLN A 142 -6.28 12.09 5.44
CA GLN A 142 -7.01 12.50 6.65
C GLN A 142 -7.24 11.29 7.57
N PRO A 143 -6.98 11.43 8.87
CA PRO A 143 -7.32 10.40 9.85
C PRO A 143 -8.84 10.38 10.03
N THR A 144 -9.43 9.17 10.15
CA THR A 144 -10.89 9.03 10.28
C THR A 144 -11.31 8.41 11.60
N GLN A 145 -10.79 7.22 11.90
CA GLN A 145 -11.20 6.46 13.08
C GLN A 145 -10.18 5.43 13.47
N TRP A 146 -10.22 5.02 14.73
CA TRP A 146 -9.48 3.86 15.21
C TRP A 146 -10.18 2.57 14.79
N ARG A 147 -9.40 1.57 14.40
CA ARG A 147 -9.85 0.20 14.15
C ARG A 147 -8.99 -0.80 14.90
N ILE A 148 -9.58 -1.95 15.20
CA ILE A 148 -8.86 -3.07 15.81
C ILE A 148 -8.53 -4.10 14.70
N THR A 149 -7.28 -4.55 14.69
CA THR A 149 -6.77 -5.51 13.71
C THR A 149 -6.02 -6.63 14.44
N PRO A 150 -6.32 -7.92 14.20
CA PRO A 150 -5.58 -9.02 14.81
C PRO A 150 -4.26 -9.29 14.11
N ALA A 151 -3.27 -9.78 14.83
CA ALA A 151 -2.15 -10.50 14.24
C ALA A 151 -2.64 -11.89 13.82
N LEU A 152 -2.76 -12.15 12.51
CA LEU A 152 -3.29 -13.43 12.00
C LEU A 152 -2.42 -14.64 12.38
N LYS A 153 -1.13 -14.41 12.57
CA LYS A 153 -0.14 -15.39 13.01
C LYS A 153 0.41 -14.96 14.37
N GLN A 154 -0.23 -15.45 15.43
CA GLN A 154 0.08 -15.09 16.81
C GLN A 154 1.51 -15.47 17.20
N GLU A 155 1.99 -16.61 16.71
CA GLU A 155 3.34 -17.11 16.92
C GLU A 155 4.39 -16.13 16.37
N TRP A 156 4.17 -15.53 15.20
CA TRP A 156 5.08 -14.53 14.64
C TRP A 156 5.06 -13.22 15.41
N ALA A 157 3.89 -12.83 15.91
CA ALA A 157 3.77 -11.62 16.72
C ALA A 157 4.55 -11.73 18.05
N ARG A 158 4.51 -12.91 18.69
CA ARG A 158 5.31 -13.21 19.89
C ARG A 158 6.80 -13.28 19.57
N GLU A 159 7.16 -14.02 18.53
CA GLU A 159 8.55 -14.18 18.08
C GLU A 159 9.22 -12.84 17.77
N LEU A 160 8.51 -11.94 17.07
CA LEU A 160 9.01 -10.61 16.74
C LEU A 160 8.92 -9.62 17.90
N ASN A 161 8.44 -10.06 19.06
CA ASN A 161 8.27 -9.24 20.26
C ASN A 161 7.55 -7.92 19.97
N ILE A 162 6.39 -8.02 19.26
CA ILE A 162 5.69 -6.83 18.73
C ILE A 162 5.11 -5.95 19.85
N LEU A 163 4.84 -6.52 21.03
CA LEU A 163 4.32 -5.79 22.19
C LEU A 163 5.36 -4.83 22.79
N GLU A 164 6.65 -5.11 22.61
CA GLU A 164 7.72 -4.17 22.94
C GLU A 164 7.83 -3.11 21.85
N VAL A 165 7.09 -2.01 22.05
CA VAL A 165 6.98 -0.94 21.06
C VAL A 165 8.28 -0.17 20.90
N ASP A 166 8.88 -0.22 19.72
CA ASP A 166 10.15 0.44 19.38
C ASP A 166 10.03 1.20 18.06
N LYS A 167 9.11 2.18 18.01
CA LYS A 167 8.87 2.99 16.80
C LYS A 167 9.86 4.15 16.67
N VAL A 168 10.04 4.59 15.43
CA VAL A 168 10.78 5.83 15.13
C VAL A 168 9.99 7.07 15.56
N HIS A 169 8.66 7.01 15.40
CA HIS A 169 7.71 8.08 15.73
C HIS A 169 6.38 7.47 16.17
N SER A 170 5.65 8.16 17.06
CA SER A 170 4.33 7.74 17.57
C SER A 170 3.27 8.76 17.26
N ILE A 171 2.06 8.28 16.92
CA ILE A 171 0.82 9.05 16.95
C ILE A 171 -0.07 8.36 17.99
N ASP A 172 -0.35 9.02 19.08
CA ASP A 172 -1.10 8.45 20.17
C ASP A 172 -2.57 8.87 20.16
N GLU A 173 -2.86 10.04 19.60
CA GLU A 173 -4.21 10.58 19.43
C GLU A 173 -4.44 11.11 18.01
N ILE A 174 -5.71 11.32 17.62
CA ILE A 174 -6.03 11.92 16.31
C ILE A 174 -5.44 13.34 16.20
N THR A 175 -5.43 14.07 17.32
CA THR A 175 -4.87 15.43 17.41
C THR A 175 -3.37 15.50 17.15
N ASP A 176 -2.64 14.39 17.30
CA ASP A 176 -1.20 14.31 17.06
C ASP A 176 -0.88 14.16 15.56
N TYR A 177 -1.90 14.04 14.71
CA TYR A 177 -1.71 13.80 13.29
C TYR A 177 -1.23 15.05 12.56
N ASP A 178 0.03 15.06 12.19
CA ASP A 178 0.64 16.05 11.28
C ASP A 178 0.91 15.41 9.91
N ALA A 179 0.07 15.73 8.93
CA ALA A 179 0.15 15.18 7.57
C ALA A 179 1.48 15.50 6.88
N ALA A 180 2.05 16.68 7.07
CA ALA A 180 3.30 17.10 6.43
C ALA A 180 4.48 16.33 7.01
N PHE A 181 4.55 16.23 8.33
CA PHE A 181 5.58 15.48 9.04
C PHE A 181 5.54 13.99 8.68
N LEU A 182 4.35 13.38 8.71
CA LEU A 182 4.18 11.96 8.39
C LEU A 182 4.48 11.65 6.94
N LYS A 183 4.17 12.53 6.01
CA LYS A 183 4.52 12.35 4.59
C LYS A 183 6.04 12.29 4.40
N SER A 184 6.78 13.10 5.13
CA SER A 184 8.24 13.05 5.12
C SER A 184 8.78 11.74 5.73
N HIS A 185 8.23 11.28 6.86
CA HIS A 185 8.60 10.02 7.50
C HIS A 185 8.24 8.80 6.65
N ASN A 186 7.08 8.79 6.01
CA ASN A 186 6.68 7.74 5.07
C ASN A 186 7.66 7.65 3.89
N ARG A 187 8.14 8.79 3.39
CA ARG A 187 9.15 8.83 2.32
C ARG A 187 10.48 8.26 2.78
N LEU A 188 10.92 8.62 3.99
CA LEU A 188 12.17 8.09 4.57
C LEU A 188 12.07 6.59 4.79
N TYR A 189 10.98 6.10 5.36
CA TYR A 189 10.72 4.68 5.56
C TYR A 189 10.73 3.90 4.24
N THR A 190 10.01 4.37 3.23
CA THR A 190 9.92 3.73 1.92
C THR A 190 11.28 3.70 1.21
N LYS A 191 12.04 4.80 1.32
CA LYS A 191 13.39 4.89 0.76
C LYS A 191 14.33 3.91 1.46
N TRP A 192 14.31 3.88 2.79
CA TRP A 192 15.14 2.99 3.59
C TRP A 192 14.86 1.51 3.27
N ILE A 193 13.59 1.09 3.15
CA ILE A 193 13.25 -0.28 2.73
C ILE A 193 13.85 -0.58 1.35
N ALA A 194 13.67 0.31 0.38
CA ALA A 194 14.16 0.09 -0.97
C ALA A 194 15.69 -0.07 -1.03
N GLU A 195 16.42 0.64 -0.17
CA GLU A 195 17.87 0.54 -0.03
C GLU A 195 18.29 -0.76 0.67
N MET A 196 17.68 -1.08 1.81
CA MET A 196 17.99 -2.27 2.60
C MET A 196 17.66 -3.57 1.89
N THR A 197 16.61 -3.59 1.09
CA THR A 197 16.14 -4.78 0.36
C THR A 197 16.69 -4.87 -1.06
N ASN A 198 17.53 -3.96 -1.48
CA ASN A 198 17.93 -3.80 -2.88
C ASN A 198 16.73 -3.82 -3.84
N LYS A 199 15.62 -3.20 -3.43
CA LYS A 199 14.34 -3.12 -4.15
C LYS A 199 13.65 -4.47 -4.41
N SER A 200 13.99 -5.53 -3.68
CA SER A 200 13.32 -6.83 -3.79
C SER A 200 11.84 -6.76 -3.43
N PHE A 201 11.48 -5.89 -2.47
CA PHE A 201 10.08 -5.57 -2.15
C PHE A 201 9.90 -4.09 -1.73
N GLN A 202 8.65 -3.68 -1.62
CA GLN A 202 8.26 -2.34 -1.16
C GLN A 202 7.48 -2.44 0.15
N ALA A 203 7.45 -1.36 0.93
CA ALA A 203 6.66 -1.30 2.17
C ALA A 203 5.21 -1.75 1.99
N TYR A 204 4.58 -1.41 0.86
CA TYR A 204 3.19 -1.76 0.59
C TYR A 204 2.98 -3.26 0.33
N ASP A 205 4.01 -4.00 -0.07
CA ASP A 205 3.94 -5.44 -0.30
C ASP A 205 3.68 -6.21 1.01
N LEU A 206 4.16 -5.69 2.15
CA LEU A 206 3.86 -6.24 3.48
C LEU A 206 2.35 -6.18 3.82
N ARG A 207 1.68 -5.09 3.44
CA ARG A 207 0.23 -4.99 3.58
C ARG A 207 -0.49 -5.96 2.63
N HIS A 208 0.03 -6.13 1.41
CA HIS A 208 -0.50 -7.14 0.50
C HIS A 208 -0.34 -8.55 1.07
N ALA A 209 0.79 -8.88 1.70
CA ALA A 209 1.00 -10.17 2.36
C ALA A 209 -0.09 -10.44 3.43
N TYR A 210 -0.42 -9.44 4.25
CA TYR A 210 -1.53 -9.56 5.20
C TYR A 210 -2.87 -9.82 4.51
N GLY A 211 -3.20 -9.06 3.46
CA GLY A 211 -4.45 -9.24 2.71
C GLY A 211 -4.57 -10.62 2.05
N TYR A 212 -3.47 -11.17 1.57
CA TYR A 212 -3.46 -12.55 1.05
C TYR A 212 -3.61 -13.58 2.15
N ARG A 213 -3.01 -13.37 3.34
CA ARG A 213 -3.23 -14.25 4.49
C ARG A 213 -4.70 -14.29 4.89
N THR A 214 -5.41 -13.14 4.91
CA THR A 214 -6.85 -13.13 5.19
C THR A 214 -7.62 -13.97 4.18
N ALA A 215 -7.26 -13.90 2.90
CA ALA A 215 -7.89 -14.68 1.84
C ALA A 215 -7.57 -16.18 1.99
N ASN A 216 -6.32 -16.56 2.21
CA ASN A 216 -5.89 -17.96 2.38
C ASN A 216 -6.50 -18.62 3.63
N MET A 217 -6.75 -17.83 4.68
CA MET A 217 -7.44 -18.29 5.90
C MET A 217 -8.96 -18.26 5.78
N ASN A 218 -9.50 -18.00 4.58
CA ASN A 218 -10.94 -17.90 4.31
C ASN A 218 -11.68 -16.91 5.21
N ILE A 219 -11.00 -15.85 5.65
CA ILE A 219 -11.64 -14.78 6.44
C ILE A 219 -12.70 -14.09 5.57
N ASN A 220 -13.89 -13.90 6.13
CA ASN A 220 -14.96 -13.19 5.46
C ASN A 220 -14.49 -11.83 4.95
N THR A 221 -14.87 -11.46 3.72
CA THR A 221 -14.40 -10.26 3.03
C THR A 221 -14.77 -8.96 3.77
N ASP A 222 -15.96 -8.88 4.36
CA ASP A 222 -16.39 -7.75 5.17
C ASP A 222 -15.47 -7.60 6.39
N THR A 223 -15.21 -8.69 7.12
CA THR A 223 -14.32 -8.72 8.28
C THR A 223 -12.90 -8.31 7.90
N ALA A 224 -12.33 -8.92 6.87
CA ALA A 224 -10.98 -8.62 6.40
C ALA A 224 -10.84 -7.16 5.93
N SER A 225 -11.85 -6.63 5.26
CA SER A 225 -11.87 -5.24 4.80
C SER A 225 -11.89 -4.24 5.97
N LYS A 226 -12.65 -4.52 7.02
CA LYS A 226 -12.68 -3.73 8.26
C LYS A 226 -11.32 -3.74 8.97
N TRP A 227 -10.69 -4.92 9.12
CA TRP A 227 -9.36 -5.02 9.70
C TRP A 227 -8.30 -4.23 8.92
N MET A 228 -8.42 -4.21 7.60
CA MET A 228 -7.49 -3.47 6.74
C MET A 228 -7.88 -2.00 6.51
N GLY A 229 -9.06 -1.54 6.96
CA GLY A 229 -9.51 -0.16 6.80
C GLY A 229 -9.71 0.23 5.32
N HIS A 230 -10.39 -0.61 4.54
CA HIS A 230 -10.82 -0.31 3.16
C HIS A 230 -12.18 -0.94 2.86
N SER A 231 -12.79 -0.61 1.72
CA SER A 231 -14.07 -1.21 1.34
C SER A 231 -13.94 -2.66 0.88
N GLU A 232 -15.03 -3.45 1.01
CA GLU A 232 -15.10 -4.81 0.51
C GLU A 232 -14.80 -4.91 -1.00
N ALA A 233 -15.26 -3.93 -1.78
CA ALA A 233 -14.99 -3.88 -3.22
C ALA A 233 -13.48 -3.79 -3.52
N VAL A 234 -12.74 -2.99 -2.73
CA VAL A 234 -11.27 -2.90 -2.82
C VAL A 234 -10.63 -4.22 -2.40
N HIS A 235 -11.08 -4.83 -1.30
CA HIS A 235 -10.55 -6.10 -0.83
C HIS A 235 -10.72 -7.20 -1.88
N SER A 236 -11.96 -7.43 -2.34
CA SER A 236 -12.28 -8.45 -3.35
C SER A 236 -11.54 -8.25 -4.66
N SER A 237 -11.43 -7.00 -5.15
CA SER A 237 -10.73 -6.72 -6.41
C SER A 237 -9.23 -6.93 -6.32
N THR A 238 -8.65 -6.83 -5.13
CA THR A 238 -7.20 -6.90 -4.91
C THR A 238 -6.74 -8.31 -4.55
N TYR A 239 -7.46 -8.99 -3.66
CA TYR A 239 -6.98 -10.23 -3.02
C TYR A 239 -7.72 -11.49 -3.49
N LYS A 240 -9.00 -11.41 -3.91
CA LYS A 240 -9.74 -12.58 -4.43
C LYS A 240 -9.34 -13.00 -5.84
N LYS A 241 -8.66 -12.16 -6.61
CA LYS A 241 -8.21 -12.47 -7.98
C LYS A 241 -6.88 -13.22 -8.06
N GLY A 242 -6.26 -13.51 -6.96
CA GLY A 242 -4.92 -14.09 -6.88
C GLY A 242 -4.88 -15.56 -6.48
N TYR A 243 -6.01 -16.28 -6.53
CA TYR A 243 -5.97 -17.74 -6.43
C TYR A 243 -5.39 -18.28 -7.74
N ASP A 244 -4.14 -18.67 -7.73
CA ASP A 244 -3.64 -19.58 -8.75
C ASP A 244 -4.07 -21.02 -8.41
N GLU A 245 -3.91 -21.94 -9.36
CA GLU A 245 -4.31 -23.33 -9.19
C GLU A 245 -3.61 -24.01 -8.00
N GLY A 246 -2.37 -23.61 -7.70
CA GLY A 246 -1.61 -24.10 -6.56
C GLY A 246 -2.18 -23.67 -5.21
N ASP A 247 -2.64 -22.41 -5.10
CA ASP A 247 -3.30 -21.89 -3.89
C ASP A 247 -4.63 -22.61 -3.62
N VAL A 248 -5.39 -22.92 -4.67
CA VAL A 248 -6.64 -23.70 -4.57
C VAL A 248 -6.37 -25.11 -4.07
N ILE A 249 -5.38 -25.79 -4.64
CA ILE A 249 -4.98 -27.14 -4.23
C ILE A 249 -4.46 -27.17 -2.79
N ALA A 250 -3.67 -26.18 -2.39
CA ALA A 250 -3.16 -26.07 -1.01
C ALA A 250 -4.30 -25.86 -0.01
N SER A 251 -5.25 -24.95 -0.30
CA SER A 251 -6.42 -24.70 0.52
C SER A 251 -7.35 -25.93 0.64
N MET A 252 -7.54 -26.69 -0.44
CA MET A 252 -8.30 -27.94 -0.40
C MET A 252 -7.61 -29.00 0.46
N LYS A 253 -6.29 -29.14 0.38
CA LYS A 253 -5.53 -30.10 1.21
C LYS A 253 -5.65 -29.74 2.70
N GLU A 254 -5.65 -28.47 3.05
CA GLU A 254 -5.80 -28.01 4.43
C GLU A 254 -7.21 -28.26 4.96
N LEU A 255 -8.24 -27.98 4.16
CA LEU A 255 -9.64 -28.31 4.49
C LEU A 255 -9.86 -29.79 4.72
N LEU A 256 -9.29 -30.67 3.87
CA LEU A 256 -9.39 -32.11 4.01
C LEU A 256 -8.63 -32.65 5.24
N ARG A 257 -7.53 -32.02 5.64
CA ARG A 257 -6.83 -32.35 6.88
C ARG A 257 -7.63 -31.98 8.12
N ASN A 258 -8.28 -30.81 8.10
CA ASN A 258 -9.05 -30.31 9.26
C ASN A 258 -10.47 -30.88 9.35
N GLY A 259 -11.05 -31.35 8.24
CA GLY A 259 -12.37 -31.97 8.16
C GLY A 259 -12.41 -33.47 8.48
N GLY A 260 -11.26 -34.13 8.67
CA GLY A 260 -11.18 -35.55 9.01
C GLY A 260 -11.15 -35.90 10.52
N ASN A 261 -11.33 -34.89 11.38
CA ASN A 261 -11.29 -35.02 12.84
C ASN A 261 -12.64 -34.66 13.51
N ASN A 262 -13.76 -34.93 12.88
CA ASN A 262 -15.08 -34.88 13.52
C ASN A 262 -15.73 -36.26 13.49
#